data_60e38b7b5cd65d5aed2830a97f0ba7ea
#
_entry.id   60e38b7b5cd65d5aed2830a97f0ba7ea
#
_cell.length_a   1.000
_cell.length_b   1.000
_cell.length_c   1.000
_cell.angle_alpha   90.00
_cell.angle_beta   90.00
_cell.angle_gamma   90.00
#
_symmetry.space_group_name_H-M   'P 1'
#
loop_
_entity.id
_entity.type
_entity.pdbx_description
1 polymer ?
#
loop_
_entity_poly.entity_id
_entity_poly.type
_entity_poly.pdbx_seq_one_letter_code
_entity_poly.pdbx_strand_id
1 'polypeptide(L)'
;CEILGYWGHSYTSMTGWAFADAAEGKVATMFLEDYGTDRFVSAYEKGCFRHDILTAWSMENAEKPVNADYRESCRYLPQIEVDEALWGQRVPSYREYITSPSPDAALWQTGWWKQLREIPSKTKVPIYLLSGWYDHHHGSSMKTWERLNAETKQHSWLEIGAWNHFF
;
A
#
# COMPACT_ATOMS: atom_id res chain seq x y z
N CYS A 1 -14.17 -18.44 24.26
CA CYS A 1 -14.14 -17.66 23.03
C CYS A 1 -12.81 -16.93 22.98
N GLU A 2 -12.04 -17.20 22.01
CA GLU A 2 -10.68 -16.67 21.94
C GLU A 2 -10.71 -15.38 21.15
N ILE A 3 -10.24 -14.31 21.78
CA ILE A 3 -10.01 -13.02 21.14
C ILE A 3 -8.60 -13.04 20.58
N LEU A 4 -8.45 -12.69 19.31
CA LEU A 4 -7.19 -12.71 18.60
C LEU A 4 -6.59 -11.31 18.52
N GLY A 5 -5.27 -11.22 18.43
CA GLY A 5 -4.56 -10.04 17.93
C GLY A 5 -4.08 -10.33 16.50
N TYR A 6 -3.99 -9.30 15.69
CA TYR A 6 -3.39 -9.40 14.35
C TYR A 6 -2.13 -8.55 14.27
N TRP A 7 -1.11 -9.07 13.61
CA TRP A 7 0.10 -8.33 13.27
C TRP A 7 0.42 -8.50 11.79
N GLY A 8 0.81 -7.42 11.14
CA GLY A 8 1.23 -7.44 9.75
C GLY A 8 2.16 -6.31 9.40
N HIS A 9 3.16 -6.62 8.56
CA HIS A 9 4.09 -5.66 7.98
C HIS A 9 3.90 -5.59 6.47
N SER A 10 3.96 -4.40 5.88
CA SER A 10 3.89 -4.19 4.44
C SER A 10 2.63 -4.82 3.81
N TYR A 11 2.78 -5.76 2.89
CA TYR A 11 1.66 -6.46 2.24
C TYR A 11 0.72 -7.15 3.25
N THR A 12 1.27 -7.75 4.33
CA THR A 12 0.43 -8.36 5.36
C THR A 12 -0.30 -7.32 6.19
N SER A 13 0.22 -6.10 6.33
CA SER A 13 -0.52 -4.96 6.88
C SER A 13 -1.74 -4.60 6.00
N MET A 14 -1.57 -4.61 4.67
CA MET A 14 -2.67 -4.43 3.72
C MET A 14 -3.74 -5.51 3.90
N THR A 15 -3.35 -6.77 4.07
CA THR A 15 -4.32 -7.84 4.32
C THR A 15 -5.05 -7.65 5.66
N GLY A 16 -4.38 -7.13 6.68
CA GLY A 16 -5.03 -6.72 7.93
C GLY A 16 -6.12 -5.67 7.72
N TRP A 17 -5.81 -4.61 6.99
CA TRP A 17 -6.81 -3.62 6.58
C TRP A 17 -7.97 -4.24 5.80
N ALA A 18 -7.66 -5.18 4.89
CA ALA A 18 -8.66 -5.80 4.01
C ALA A 18 -9.79 -6.52 4.77
N PHE A 19 -9.50 -7.08 5.94
CA PHE A 19 -10.52 -7.77 6.72
C PHE A 19 -10.91 -7.05 8.02
N ALA A 20 -10.40 -5.83 8.26
CA ALA A 20 -10.65 -5.09 9.50
C ALA A 20 -12.15 -4.92 9.81
N ASP A 21 -12.99 -4.70 8.80
CA ASP A 21 -14.44 -4.62 8.97
C ASP A 21 -15.08 -5.95 9.39
N ALA A 22 -14.55 -7.06 8.88
CA ALA A 22 -15.05 -8.41 9.20
C ALA A 22 -14.48 -8.96 10.53
N ALA A 23 -13.50 -8.28 11.10
CA ALA A 23 -12.79 -8.71 12.30
C ALA A 23 -13.47 -8.24 13.60
N GLU A 24 -14.49 -7.39 13.54
CA GLU A 24 -15.20 -6.87 14.70
C GLU A 24 -15.69 -8.02 15.61
N GLY A 25 -15.35 -7.91 16.90
CA GLY A 25 -15.71 -8.93 17.90
C GLY A 25 -14.88 -10.22 17.86
N LYS A 26 -13.96 -10.37 16.91
CA LYS A 26 -13.06 -11.53 16.79
C LYS A 26 -11.59 -11.14 17.01
N VAL A 27 -11.22 -9.93 16.65
CA VAL A 27 -9.87 -9.38 16.82
C VAL A 27 -9.94 -8.22 17.78
N ALA A 28 -9.12 -8.27 18.84
CA ALA A 28 -9.09 -7.22 19.86
C ALA A 28 -8.36 -5.96 19.38
N THR A 29 -7.28 -6.15 18.61
CA THR A 29 -6.45 -5.08 18.08
C THR A 29 -5.61 -5.58 16.89
N MET A 30 -5.22 -4.66 16.02
CA MET A 30 -4.31 -4.92 14.93
C MET A 30 -3.07 -4.03 15.05
N PHE A 31 -1.89 -4.64 14.95
CA PHE A 31 -0.61 -3.96 14.82
C PHE A 31 -0.19 -3.97 13.34
N LEU A 32 -0.26 -2.82 12.68
CA LEU A 32 -0.13 -2.68 11.24
C LEU A 32 1.05 -1.76 10.92
N GLU A 33 2.06 -2.32 10.25
CA GLU A 33 3.33 -1.65 9.99
C GLU A 33 3.50 -1.31 8.51
N ASP A 34 3.96 -0.11 8.25
CA ASP A 34 4.48 0.37 6.97
C ASP A 34 3.57 0.10 5.77
N TYR A 35 2.25 0.27 5.97
CA TYR A 35 1.27 0.24 4.89
C TYR A 35 0.01 1.04 5.24
N GLY A 36 -0.34 1.98 4.35
CA GLY A 36 -1.61 2.69 4.40
C GLY A 36 -2.60 2.18 3.36
N THR A 37 -3.85 2.59 3.52
CA THR A 37 -4.97 2.17 2.64
C THR A 37 -5.11 3.00 1.36
N ASP A 38 -4.35 4.10 1.22
CA ASP A 38 -4.37 4.93 0.01
C ASP A 38 -3.29 4.51 -0.98
N ARG A 39 -3.65 3.61 -1.89
CA ARG A 39 -2.70 3.06 -2.86
C ARG A 39 -2.17 4.11 -3.84
N PHE A 40 -2.97 5.11 -4.21
CA PHE A 40 -2.50 6.19 -5.06
C PHE A 40 -1.32 6.94 -4.42
N VAL A 41 -1.42 7.28 -3.14
CA VAL A 41 -0.35 8.01 -2.42
C VAL A 41 0.93 7.16 -2.31
N SER A 42 0.81 5.84 -2.26
CA SER A 42 1.98 4.95 -2.31
C SER A 42 2.55 4.78 -3.73
N ALA A 43 1.71 4.92 -4.76
CA ALA A 43 2.11 4.72 -6.15
C ALA A 43 2.72 5.98 -6.79
N TYR A 44 2.30 7.15 -6.32
CA TYR A 44 2.72 8.43 -6.87
C TYR A 44 3.19 9.38 -5.78
N GLU A 45 4.39 9.91 -5.95
CA GLU A 45 4.92 10.97 -5.10
C GLU A 45 5.05 12.26 -5.92
N LYS A 46 4.33 13.31 -5.49
CA LYS A 46 4.33 14.62 -6.16
C LYS A 46 4.06 14.54 -7.67
N GLY A 47 3.20 13.61 -8.08
CA GLY A 47 2.84 13.38 -9.48
C GLY A 47 3.80 12.47 -10.26
N CYS A 48 4.86 11.98 -9.64
CA CYS A 48 5.80 11.04 -10.24
C CYS A 48 5.48 9.60 -9.81
N PHE A 49 5.37 8.69 -10.78
CA PHE A 49 5.20 7.28 -10.48
C PHE A 49 6.46 6.72 -9.79
N ARG A 50 6.25 5.92 -8.75
CA ARG A 50 7.31 5.33 -7.93
C ARG A 50 7.93 4.11 -8.64
N HIS A 51 8.68 4.36 -9.73
CA HIS A 51 9.45 3.32 -10.42
C HIS A 51 10.45 2.63 -9.52
N ASP A 52 10.99 3.38 -8.58
CA ASP A 52 11.96 2.92 -7.59
C ASP A 52 11.45 1.74 -6.74
N ILE A 53 10.16 1.51 -6.71
CA ILE A 53 9.55 0.42 -5.94
C ILE A 53 8.59 -0.39 -6.79
N LEU A 54 7.63 0.28 -7.44
CA LEU A 54 6.48 -0.41 -8.01
C LEU A 54 6.79 -1.17 -9.30
N THR A 55 7.82 -0.78 -10.05
CA THR A 55 8.18 -1.51 -11.27
C THR A 55 8.65 -2.93 -10.94
N ALA A 56 9.70 -3.07 -10.12
CA ALA A 56 10.20 -4.39 -9.71
C ALA A 56 9.12 -5.19 -8.95
N TRP A 57 8.45 -4.54 -7.98
CA TRP A 57 7.39 -5.19 -7.20
C TRP A 57 6.25 -5.72 -8.09
N SER A 58 5.85 -5.00 -9.13
CA SER A 58 4.82 -5.45 -10.07
C SER A 58 5.27 -6.67 -10.86
N MET A 59 6.56 -6.73 -11.24
CA MET A 59 7.12 -7.86 -11.97
C MET A 59 7.26 -9.10 -11.09
N GLU A 60 7.71 -8.94 -9.86
CA GLU A 60 7.81 -10.02 -8.86
C GLU A 60 6.42 -10.63 -8.59
N ASN A 61 5.41 -9.79 -8.37
CA ASN A 61 4.04 -10.24 -8.12
C ASN A 61 3.36 -10.84 -9.35
N ALA A 62 3.85 -10.56 -10.54
CA ALA A 62 3.40 -11.21 -11.77
C ALA A 62 4.13 -12.53 -12.05
N GLU A 63 4.91 -13.02 -11.08
CA GLU A 63 5.73 -14.25 -11.18
C GLU A 63 6.67 -14.23 -12.41
N LYS A 64 7.18 -13.05 -12.74
CA LYS A 64 8.09 -12.89 -13.85
C LYS A 64 9.53 -12.94 -13.36
N PRO A 65 10.40 -13.74 -14.00
CA PRO A 65 11.81 -13.67 -13.69
C PRO A 65 12.30 -12.23 -13.92
N VAL A 66 12.95 -11.68 -12.93
CA VAL A 66 13.63 -10.38 -13.06
C VAL A 66 14.88 -10.62 -13.89
N ASN A 67 14.83 -10.24 -15.16
CA ASN A 67 15.96 -10.38 -16.09
C ASN A 67 16.80 -9.11 -16.18
N ALA A 68 16.40 -8.05 -15.47
CA ALA A 68 17.09 -6.77 -15.49
C ALA A 68 17.38 -6.27 -14.08
N ASP A 69 18.47 -5.56 -13.95
CA ASP A 69 18.79 -4.79 -12.77
C ASP A 69 17.67 -3.75 -12.53
N TYR A 70 17.25 -3.63 -11.30
CA TYR A 70 16.28 -2.62 -10.85
C TYR A 70 16.66 -1.19 -11.28
N ARG A 71 17.96 -0.85 -11.24
CA ARG A 71 18.46 0.47 -11.67
C ARG A 71 18.32 0.65 -13.18
N GLU A 72 18.45 -0.41 -13.95
CA GLU A 72 18.22 -0.41 -15.39
C GLU A 72 16.75 -0.12 -15.70
N SER A 73 15.82 -0.74 -14.99
CA SER A 73 14.39 -0.50 -15.18
C SER A 73 13.99 0.95 -14.87
N CYS A 74 14.60 1.57 -13.87
CA CYS A 74 14.35 2.98 -13.55
C CYS A 74 14.90 3.97 -14.61
N ARG A 75 15.83 3.55 -15.45
CA ARG A 75 16.46 4.37 -16.50
C ARG A 75 15.89 4.12 -17.89
N TYR A 76 15.19 3.02 -18.09
CA TYR A 76 14.61 2.67 -19.37
C TYR A 76 13.53 3.66 -19.80
N LEU A 77 13.53 4.05 -21.07
CA LEU A 77 12.55 4.95 -21.66
C LEU A 77 12.02 4.41 -22.97
N PRO A 78 10.70 4.48 -23.23
CA PRO A 78 9.66 5.01 -22.34
C PRO A 78 9.31 4.01 -21.21
N GLN A 79 9.09 4.54 -20.02
CA GLN A 79 8.86 3.73 -18.81
C GLN A 79 7.70 2.73 -18.94
N ILE A 80 6.68 3.05 -19.73
CA ILE A 80 5.52 2.19 -19.94
C ILE A 80 5.86 0.87 -20.64
N GLU A 81 7.00 0.80 -21.33
CA GLU A 81 7.42 -0.38 -22.09
C GLU A 81 8.44 -1.25 -21.34
N VAL A 82 8.82 -0.84 -20.13
CA VAL A 82 9.87 -1.52 -19.36
C VAL A 82 9.53 -2.98 -19.08
N ASP A 83 8.27 -3.32 -18.90
CA ASP A 83 7.80 -4.67 -18.69
C ASP A 83 8.07 -5.60 -19.88
N GLU A 84 7.79 -5.16 -21.09
CA GLU A 84 8.09 -5.95 -22.29
C GLU A 84 9.59 -5.96 -22.60
N ALA A 85 10.24 -4.81 -22.48
CA ALA A 85 11.66 -4.67 -22.87
C ALA A 85 12.62 -5.42 -21.95
N LEU A 86 12.41 -5.36 -20.63
CA LEU A 86 13.36 -5.92 -19.66
C LEU A 86 12.87 -7.23 -19.01
N TRP A 87 11.56 -7.45 -18.92
CA TRP A 87 10.97 -8.69 -18.38
C TRP A 87 10.34 -9.59 -19.43
N GLY A 88 10.32 -9.16 -20.70
CA GLY A 88 9.94 -9.98 -21.83
C GLY A 88 8.45 -10.18 -22.05
N GLN A 89 7.60 -9.51 -21.28
CA GLN A 89 6.16 -9.55 -21.49
C GLN A 89 5.40 -8.42 -20.81
N ARG A 90 4.25 -8.12 -21.38
CA ARG A 90 3.33 -7.12 -20.88
C ARG A 90 2.70 -7.55 -19.55
N VAL A 91 2.72 -6.65 -18.55
CA VAL A 91 2.12 -6.83 -17.24
C VAL A 91 0.96 -5.84 -17.08
N PRO A 92 -0.30 -6.28 -17.23
CA PRO A 92 -1.46 -5.38 -17.24
C PRO A 92 -1.56 -4.50 -15.99
N SER A 93 -1.36 -5.06 -14.80
CA SER A 93 -1.44 -4.32 -13.53
C SER A 93 -0.39 -3.21 -13.43
N TYR A 94 0.82 -3.44 -13.92
CA TYR A 94 1.85 -2.41 -14.01
C TYR A 94 1.41 -1.26 -14.92
N ARG A 95 0.86 -1.60 -16.09
CA ARG A 95 0.41 -0.62 -17.06
C ARG A 95 -0.77 0.21 -16.55
N GLU A 96 -1.70 -0.41 -15.83
CA GLU A 96 -2.77 0.31 -15.16
C GLU A 96 -2.25 1.33 -14.14
N TYR A 97 -1.25 0.94 -13.35
CA TYR A 97 -0.63 1.87 -12.39
C TYR A 97 0.00 3.06 -13.09
N ILE A 98 0.92 2.82 -14.03
CA ILE A 98 1.69 3.90 -14.67
C ILE A 98 0.85 4.82 -15.57
N THR A 99 -0.30 4.34 -16.06
CA THR A 99 -1.22 5.16 -16.87
C THR A 99 -2.33 5.84 -16.06
N SER A 100 -2.29 5.77 -14.73
CA SER A 100 -3.28 6.37 -13.84
C SER A 100 -2.67 7.46 -12.94
N PRO A 101 -2.10 8.55 -13.51
CA PRO A 101 -1.31 9.53 -12.76
C PRO A 101 -2.16 10.53 -11.94
N SER A 102 -3.48 10.51 -12.10
CA SER A 102 -4.39 11.36 -11.32
C SER A 102 -5.06 10.57 -10.20
N PRO A 103 -5.21 11.14 -8.99
CA PRO A 103 -5.99 10.51 -7.93
C PRO A 103 -7.45 10.26 -8.35
N ASP A 104 -7.96 10.99 -9.35
CA ASP A 104 -9.32 10.85 -9.86
C ASP A 104 -9.46 9.78 -10.95
N ALA A 105 -8.36 9.11 -11.33
CA ALA A 105 -8.42 8.04 -12.31
C ALA A 105 -9.30 6.88 -11.82
N ALA A 106 -10.00 6.23 -12.76
CA ALA A 106 -10.94 5.16 -12.46
C ALA A 106 -10.32 4.03 -11.62
N LEU A 107 -9.05 3.70 -11.85
CA LEU A 107 -8.30 2.71 -11.07
C LEU A 107 -8.40 2.96 -9.56
N TRP A 108 -8.26 4.23 -9.14
CA TRP A 108 -8.24 4.60 -7.72
C TRP A 108 -9.63 4.91 -7.16
N GLN A 109 -10.59 5.22 -8.02
CA GLN A 109 -11.94 5.65 -7.62
C GLN A 109 -12.99 4.55 -7.72
N THR A 110 -12.61 3.35 -8.18
CA THR A 110 -13.50 2.19 -8.29
C THR A 110 -12.85 0.94 -7.71
N GLY A 111 -13.62 -0.15 -7.60
CA GLY A 111 -13.11 -1.47 -7.24
C GLY A 111 -12.38 -1.53 -5.90
N TRP A 112 -11.37 -2.38 -5.86
CA TRP A 112 -10.64 -2.73 -4.64
C TRP A 112 -9.91 -1.55 -3.98
N TRP A 113 -9.22 -0.71 -4.75
CA TRP A 113 -8.45 0.40 -4.16
C TRP A 113 -9.32 1.46 -3.50
N LYS A 114 -10.52 1.70 -4.05
CA LYS A 114 -11.52 2.54 -3.38
C LYS A 114 -12.02 1.90 -2.09
N GLN A 115 -12.41 0.61 -2.15
CA GLN A 115 -12.90 -0.11 -0.97
C GLN A 115 -11.87 -0.10 0.16
N LEU A 116 -10.61 -0.45 -0.14
CA LEU A 116 -9.53 -0.43 0.84
C LEU A 116 -9.36 0.94 1.50
N ARG A 117 -9.39 2.01 0.69
CA ARG A 117 -9.26 3.39 1.18
C ARG A 117 -10.38 3.82 2.13
N GLU A 118 -11.56 3.22 2.03
CA GLU A 118 -12.72 3.53 2.85
C GLU A 118 -12.76 2.77 4.18
N ILE A 119 -12.03 1.67 4.32
CA ILE A 119 -12.04 0.80 5.50
C ILE A 119 -11.73 1.57 6.80
N PRO A 120 -10.71 2.45 6.88
CA PRO A 120 -10.40 3.15 8.14
C PRO A 120 -11.56 3.95 8.71
N SER A 121 -12.42 4.49 7.86
CA SER A 121 -13.60 5.25 8.31
C SER A 121 -14.72 4.38 8.90
N LYS A 122 -14.65 3.07 8.70
CA LYS A 122 -15.71 2.11 9.07
C LYS A 122 -15.28 1.15 10.17
N THR A 123 -13.99 0.79 10.21
CA THR A 123 -13.50 -0.21 11.18
C THR A 123 -13.71 0.23 12.61
N LYS A 124 -14.05 -0.74 13.47
CA LYS A 124 -14.17 -0.57 14.93
C LYS A 124 -13.05 -1.26 15.71
N VAL A 125 -12.18 -1.99 15.02
CA VAL A 125 -11.03 -2.64 15.63
C VAL A 125 -9.97 -1.59 15.95
N PRO A 126 -9.49 -1.49 17.20
CA PRO A 126 -8.37 -0.62 17.55
C PRO A 126 -7.12 -0.95 16.75
N ILE A 127 -6.44 0.07 16.26
CA ILE A 127 -5.26 -0.08 15.39
C ILE A 127 -4.04 0.53 16.09
N TYR A 128 -2.95 -0.22 16.13
CA TYR A 128 -1.61 0.33 16.32
C TYR A 128 -0.97 0.47 14.93
N LEU A 129 -0.83 1.70 14.46
CA LEU A 129 -0.23 1.99 13.14
C LEU A 129 1.21 2.45 13.33
N LEU A 130 2.15 1.69 12.82
CA LEU A 130 3.57 2.01 12.78
C LEU A 130 3.96 2.48 11.39
N SER A 131 4.76 3.54 11.29
CA SER A 131 5.27 4.06 10.02
C SER A 131 6.63 4.72 10.18
N GLY A 132 7.46 4.61 9.15
CA GLY A 132 8.79 5.24 9.11
C GLY A 132 8.78 6.56 8.33
N TRP A 133 9.55 7.57 8.79
CA TRP A 133 9.74 8.83 8.04
C TRP A 133 10.34 8.60 6.65
N TYR A 134 11.10 7.52 6.48
CA TYR A 134 11.77 7.17 5.23
C TYR A 134 11.10 6.01 4.49
N ASP A 135 9.91 5.58 4.96
CA ASP A 135 9.12 4.57 4.29
C ASP A 135 8.33 5.14 3.11
N HIS A 136 8.29 4.40 2.01
CA HIS A 136 7.56 4.82 0.81
C HIS A 136 6.03 4.77 1.00
N HIS A 137 5.52 4.08 2.01
CA HIS A 137 4.11 4.10 2.38
C HIS A 137 3.75 5.14 3.42
N HIS A 138 4.74 5.92 3.93
CA HIS A 138 4.50 6.90 4.99
C HIS A 138 3.32 7.84 4.68
N GLY A 139 3.30 8.45 3.51
CA GLY A 139 2.21 9.35 3.11
C GLY A 139 0.84 8.65 3.10
N SER A 140 0.79 7.41 2.64
CA SER A 140 -0.42 6.59 2.68
C SER A 140 -0.85 6.24 4.11
N SER A 141 0.09 5.91 4.98
CA SER A 141 -0.16 5.65 6.41
C SER A 141 -0.76 6.88 7.11
N MET A 142 -0.23 8.07 6.82
CA MET A 142 -0.77 9.33 7.37
C MET A 142 -2.20 9.58 6.88
N LYS A 143 -2.47 9.38 5.59
CA LYS A 143 -3.84 9.51 5.06
C LYS A 143 -4.80 8.49 5.66
N THR A 144 -4.32 7.30 5.94
CA THR A 144 -5.09 6.26 6.62
C THR A 144 -5.45 6.68 8.04
N TRP A 145 -4.47 7.18 8.79
CA TRP A 145 -4.68 7.70 10.14
C TRP A 145 -5.67 8.89 10.17
N GLU A 146 -5.56 9.81 9.21
CA GLU A 146 -6.51 10.93 9.08
C GLU A 146 -7.95 10.43 8.89
N ARG A 147 -8.14 9.36 8.12
CA ARG A 147 -9.45 8.76 7.80
C ARG A 147 -10.01 7.84 8.89
N LEU A 148 -9.19 7.42 9.83
CA LEU A 148 -9.66 6.55 10.90
C LEU A 148 -10.80 7.26 11.66
N ASN A 149 -11.94 6.58 11.82
CA ASN A 149 -13.09 7.18 12.48
C ASN A 149 -12.76 7.58 13.92
N ALA A 150 -13.44 8.61 14.44
CA ALA A 150 -13.08 9.26 15.68
C ALA A 150 -13.19 8.33 16.92
N GLU A 151 -14.16 7.42 16.92
CA GLU A 151 -14.35 6.46 18.01
C GLU A 151 -13.19 5.46 18.07
N THR A 152 -12.90 4.81 16.95
CA THR A 152 -11.78 3.84 16.87
C THR A 152 -10.44 4.52 17.15
N LYS A 153 -10.26 5.74 16.68
CA LYS A 153 -9.03 6.51 16.89
C LYS A 153 -8.71 6.78 18.36
N GLN A 154 -9.72 6.91 19.22
CA GLN A 154 -9.52 7.09 20.66
C GLN A 154 -8.85 5.87 21.34
N HIS A 155 -8.98 4.71 20.72
CA HIS A 155 -8.40 3.44 21.20
C HIS A 155 -7.26 2.94 20.33
N SER A 156 -6.74 3.79 19.47
CA SER A 156 -5.69 3.47 18.50
C SER A 156 -4.43 4.31 18.73
N TRP A 157 -3.30 3.86 18.21
CA TRP A 157 -2.02 4.55 18.33
C TRP A 157 -1.36 4.70 16.97
N LEU A 158 -0.64 5.79 16.81
CA LEU A 158 0.24 6.06 15.68
C LEU A 158 1.65 6.28 16.22
N GLU A 159 2.58 5.51 15.72
CA GLU A 159 4.01 5.69 15.99
C GLU A 159 4.76 5.93 14.68
N ILE A 160 5.65 6.92 14.68
CA ILE A 160 6.47 7.27 13.52
C ILE A 160 7.91 7.41 13.99
N GLY A 161 8.80 6.66 13.37
CA GLY A 161 10.21 6.66 13.73
C GLY A 161 11.15 6.94 12.56
N ALA A 162 12.45 7.04 12.87
CA ALA A 162 13.49 7.35 11.91
C ALA A 162 14.00 6.10 11.19
N TRP A 163 13.09 5.33 10.63
CA TRP A 163 13.37 4.11 9.86
C TRP A 163 12.73 4.15 8.47
N ASN A 164 13.12 3.20 7.64
CA ASN A 164 12.55 2.95 6.32
C ASN A 164 11.64 1.71 6.37
N HIS A 165 11.33 1.13 5.20
CA HIS A 165 10.45 -0.03 5.08
C HIS A 165 10.95 -1.32 5.77
N PHE A 166 12.21 -1.39 6.18
CA PHE A 166 12.85 -2.58 6.74
C PHE A 166 13.44 -2.37 8.14
N PHE A 167 13.12 -1.24 8.82
CA PHE A 167 13.62 -0.81 10.13
C PHE A 167 15.13 -0.52 10.20
#